data_7ed853f2658635f1bfcb509c712d1e10
#
_entry.id   7ed853f2658635f1bfcb509c712d1e10
#
_cell.length_a   1.000
_cell.length_b   1.000
_cell.length_c   1.000
_cell.angle_alpha   90.00
_cell.angle_beta   90.00
_cell.angle_gamma   90.00
#
_symmetry.space_group_name_H-M   'P 1'
#
loop_
_entity.id
_entity.type
_entity.pdbx_description
1 polymer ?
#
loop_
_entity_poly.entity_id
_entity_poly.type
_entity_poly.pdbx_seq_one_letter_code
_entity_poly.pdbx_strand_id
1 'polypeptide(L)'
;NKEIRNDIVDVRSDLDDVKKVIKTNNSEILKLNGRISALQNQKESIEDRIQEVKGLEEQSKLFEFYLNSLSKDGVSYELIEKALPMIEGEVNNILAQIVDFGMQLEIDGKNINAYLVYGDQRWSLEMCSGMERFISGLAIRVALINVCNLPRPNFLVIDEGFGTLDSENLQSLFMLFTYLKTQFDF
;
A
#
# COMPACT_ATOMS: atom_id res chain seq x y z
N ASN A 1 -34.05 -54.94 -77.32
CA ASN A 1 -34.29 -55.57 -76.02
C ASN A 1 -33.00 -55.94 -75.23
N LYS A 2 -31.83 -56.09 -75.88
CA LYS A 2 -30.55 -56.40 -75.20
C LYS A 2 -29.83 -55.17 -74.69
N GLU A 3 -29.94 -54.08 -75.44
CA GLU A 3 -29.35 -52.75 -75.09
C GLU A 3 -30.07 -52.20 -73.86
N ILE A 4 -31.37 -52.18 -73.81
CA ILE A 4 -32.11 -51.69 -72.64
C ILE A 4 -31.86 -52.48 -71.36
N ARG A 5 -31.54 -53.76 -71.50
CA ARG A 5 -31.13 -54.61 -70.36
C ARG A 5 -29.75 -54.24 -69.82
N ASN A 6 -28.81 -53.93 -70.70
CA ASN A 6 -27.45 -53.46 -70.27
C ASN A 6 -27.52 -52.10 -69.59
N ASP A 7 -28.29 -51.16 -70.19
CA ASP A 7 -28.52 -49.85 -69.60
C ASP A 7 -29.17 -49.91 -68.18
N ILE A 8 -30.09 -50.85 -67.98
CA ILE A 8 -30.70 -51.10 -66.68
C ILE A 8 -29.67 -51.66 -65.67
N VAL A 9 -28.74 -52.49 -66.09
CA VAL A 9 -27.69 -53.03 -65.22
C VAL A 9 -26.65 -51.93 -64.81
N ASP A 10 -26.26 -51.10 -65.79
CA ASP A 10 -25.36 -50.00 -65.54
C ASP A 10 -25.94 -48.95 -64.60
N VAL A 11 -27.20 -48.51 -64.81
CA VAL A 11 -27.91 -47.59 -63.93
C VAL A 11 -28.10 -48.16 -62.51
N ARG A 12 -28.30 -49.49 -62.39
CA ARG A 12 -28.38 -50.14 -61.06
C ARG A 12 -27.03 -50.14 -60.36
N SER A 13 -25.95 -50.36 -61.07
CA SER A 13 -24.60 -50.31 -60.55
C SER A 13 -24.28 -48.89 -60.05
N ASP A 14 -24.56 -47.86 -60.86
CA ASP A 14 -24.38 -46.47 -60.48
C ASP A 14 -25.21 -46.05 -59.25
N LEU A 15 -26.45 -46.56 -59.20
CA LEU A 15 -27.36 -46.29 -58.06
C LEU A 15 -26.82 -46.92 -56.77
N ASP A 16 -26.24 -48.13 -56.83
CA ASP A 16 -25.65 -48.78 -55.67
C ASP A 16 -24.34 -48.08 -55.21
N ASP A 17 -23.54 -47.54 -56.12
CA ASP A 17 -22.37 -46.77 -55.79
C ASP A 17 -22.73 -45.42 -55.17
N VAL A 18 -23.75 -44.72 -55.71
CA VAL A 18 -24.29 -43.50 -55.09
C VAL A 18 -24.84 -43.78 -53.68
N LYS A 19 -25.55 -44.90 -53.48
CA LYS A 19 -26.02 -45.27 -52.13
C LYS A 19 -24.87 -45.55 -51.15
N LYS A 20 -23.76 -46.15 -51.57
CA LYS A 20 -22.56 -46.33 -50.73
C LYS A 20 -21.97 -45.00 -50.34
N VAL A 21 -21.81 -44.04 -51.30
CA VAL A 21 -21.29 -42.71 -51.04
C VAL A 21 -22.18 -41.95 -50.04
N ILE A 22 -23.52 -41.99 -50.22
CA ILE A 22 -24.47 -41.37 -49.29
C ILE A 22 -24.31 -41.96 -47.88
N LYS A 23 -24.19 -43.28 -47.76
CA LYS A 23 -24.01 -43.97 -46.47
C LYS A 23 -22.72 -43.53 -45.80
N THR A 24 -21.60 -43.43 -46.54
CA THR A 24 -20.33 -42.95 -46.03
C THR A 24 -20.40 -41.49 -45.56
N ASN A 25 -20.94 -40.61 -46.38
CA ASN A 25 -21.12 -39.23 -46.08
C ASN A 25 -22.01 -39.00 -44.84
N ASN A 26 -23.11 -39.73 -44.71
CA ASN A 26 -23.96 -39.68 -43.53
C ASN A 26 -23.23 -40.10 -42.25
N SER A 27 -22.38 -41.14 -42.36
CA SER A 27 -21.52 -41.56 -41.21
C SER A 27 -20.51 -40.50 -40.82
N GLU A 28 -19.91 -39.83 -41.81
CA GLU A 28 -19.00 -38.70 -41.56
C GLU A 28 -19.71 -37.50 -40.94
N ILE A 29 -20.88 -37.13 -41.45
CA ILE A 29 -21.71 -36.06 -40.90
C ILE A 29 -22.06 -36.32 -39.42
N LEU A 30 -22.42 -37.56 -39.07
CA LEU A 30 -22.67 -37.92 -37.66
C LEU A 30 -21.45 -37.80 -36.79
N LYS A 31 -20.28 -38.18 -37.26
CA LYS A 31 -19.00 -38.05 -36.54
C LYS A 31 -18.63 -36.57 -36.35
N LEU A 32 -18.80 -35.76 -37.41
CA LEU A 32 -18.51 -34.32 -37.35
C LEU A 32 -19.47 -33.61 -36.41
N ASN A 33 -20.75 -33.90 -36.43
CA ASN A 33 -21.75 -33.34 -35.52
C ASN A 33 -21.41 -33.69 -34.04
N GLY A 34 -21.00 -34.93 -33.75
CA GLY A 34 -20.56 -35.31 -32.42
C GLY A 34 -19.32 -34.52 -31.95
N ARG A 35 -18.38 -34.29 -32.88
CA ARG A 35 -17.17 -33.51 -32.60
C ARG A 35 -17.47 -32.02 -32.36
N ILE A 36 -18.39 -31.44 -33.16
CA ILE A 36 -18.88 -30.07 -32.99
C ILE A 36 -19.51 -29.90 -31.60
N SER A 37 -20.45 -30.81 -31.22
CA SER A 37 -21.10 -30.75 -29.91
C SER A 37 -20.08 -30.85 -28.75
N ALA A 38 -19.07 -31.74 -28.85
CA ALA A 38 -18.04 -31.86 -27.85
C ALA A 38 -17.19 -30.57 -27.73
N LEU A 39 -16.82 -29.97 -28.86
CA LEU A 39 -16.09 -28.71 -28.90
C LEU A 39 -16.90 -27.53 -28.36
N GLN A 40 -18.20 -27.48 -28.62
CA GLN A 40 -19.10 -26.47 -28.08
C GLN A 40 -19.17 -26.56 -26.55
N ASN A 41 -19.32 -27.75 -25.97
CA ASN A 41 -19.32 -27.94 -24.53
C ASN A 41 -17.97 -27.56 -23.89
N GLN A 42 -16.86 -27.88 -24.56
CA GLN A 42 -15.52 -27.47 -24.09
C GLN A 42 -15.38 -25.94 -24.12
N LYS A 43 -15.87 -25.29 -25.18
CA LYS A 43 -15.84 -23.84 -25.30
C LYS A 43 -16.63 -23.18 -24.17
N GLU A 44 -17.85 -23.60 -23.90
CA GLU A 44 -18.66 -23.09 -22.77
C GLU A 44 -17.93 -23.25 -21.44
N SER A 45 -17.39 -24.43 -21.17
CA SER A 45 -16.64 -24.68 -19.95
C SER A 45 -15.40 -23.77 -19.80
N ILE A 46 -14.72 -23.45 -20.90
CA ILE A 46 -13.58 -22.53 -20.90
C ILE A 46 -14.06 -21.09 -20.68
N GLU A 47 -15.15 -20.69 -21.31
CA GLU A 47 -15.75 -19.35 -21.12
C GLU A 47 -16.16 -19.12 -19.66
N ASP A 48 -16.77 -20.10 -19.01
CA ASP A 48 -17.12 -20.05 -17.59
C ASP A 48 -15.85 -19.88 -16.70
N ARG A 49 -14.81 -20.66 -16.98
CA ARG A 49 -13.54 -20.53 -16.25
C ARG A 49 -12.88 -19.17 -16.44
N ILE A 50 -12.95 -18.60 -17.64
CA ILE A 50 -12.43 -17.26 -17.91
C ILE A 50 -13.16 -16.21 -17.06
N GLN A 51 -14.48 -16.35 -16.91
CA GLN A 51 -15.26 -15.43 -16.07
C GLN A 51 -14.89 -15.58 -14.59
N GLU A 52 -14.72 -16.80 -14.11
CA GLU A 52 -14.26 -17.07 -12.74
C GLU A 52 -12.90 -16.45 -12.48
N VAL A 53 -11.91 -16.66 -13.38
CA VAL A 53 -10.57 -16.08 -13.26
C VAL A 53 -10.61 -14.56 -13.23
N LYS A 54 -11.39 -13.93 -14.11
CA LYS A 54 -11.57 -12.47 -14.10
C LYS A 54 -12.10 -11.95 -12.76
N GLY A 55 -13.09 -12.63 -12.19
CA GLY A 55 -13.63 -12.28 -10.87
C GLY A 55 -12.58 -12.41 -9.76
N LEU A 56 -11.75 -13.46 -9.79
CA LEU A 56 -10.65 -13.65 -8.84
C LEU A 56 -9.54 -12.60 -9.02
N GLU A 57 -9.23 -12.22 -10.25
CA GLU A 57 -8.26 -11.14 -10.53
C GLU A 57 -8.71 -9.79 -9.97
N GLU A 58 -10.00 -9.46 -10.10
CA GLU A 58 -10.55 -8.23 -9.52
C GLU A 58 -10.49 -8.25 -7.99
N GLN A 59 -10.83 -9.37 -7.37
CA GLN A 59 -10.70 -9.54 -5.92
C GLN A 59 -9.23 -9.43 -5.47
N SER A 60 -8.30 -10.06 -6.19
CA SER A 60 -6.88 -9.98 -5.89
C SER A 60 -6.37 -8.55 -5.91
N LYS A 61 -6.73 -7.76 -6.91
CA LYS A 61 -6.38 -6.32 -7.00
C LYS A 61 -6.91 -5.51 -5.81
N LEU A 62 -8.14 -5.79 -5.37
CA LEU A 62 -8.71 -5.14 -4.19
C LEU A 62 -7.94 -5.49 -2.92
N PHE A 63 -7.56 -6.76 -2.75
CA PHE A 63 -6.76 -7.19 -1.60
C PHE A 63 -5.34 -6.61 -1.63
N GLU A 64 -4.71 -6.55 -2.80
CA GLU A 64 -3.40 -5.89 -2.94
C GLU A 64 -3.48 -4.40 -2.57
N PHE A 65 -4.49 -3.68 -3.06
CA PHE A 65 -4.72 -2.29 -2.68
C PHE A 65 -4.92 -2.14 -1.17
N TYR A 66 -5.74 -3.01 -0.56
CA TYR A 66 -5.98 -3.01 0.87
C TYR A 66 -4.71 -3.27 1.67
N LEU A 67 -3.94 -4.29 1.30
CA LEU A 67 -2.67 -4.62 1.96
C LEU A 67 -1.64 -3.48 1.84
N ASN A 68 -1.53 -2.87 0.66
CA ASN A 68 -0.65 -1.73 0.45
C ASN A 68 -1.09 -0.52 1.29
N SER A 69 -2.40 -0.27 1.41
CA SER A 69 -2.93 0.82 2.24
C SER A 69 -2.65 0.64 3.72
N LEU A 70 -2.65 -0.59 4.22
CA LEU A 70 -2.33 -0.94 5.60
C LEU A 70 -0.84 -1.13 5.87
N SER A 71 -0.01 -1.11 4.83
CA SER A 71 1.44 -1.23 4.97
C SER A 71 2.02 -0.01 5.70
N LYS A 72 3.27 -0.13 6.15
CA LYS A 72 3.99 1.00 6.76
C LYS A 72 4.15 2.21 5.83
N ASP A 73 4.15 1.96 4.52
CA ASP A 73 4.30 2.97 3.46
C ASP A 73 2.93 3.39 2.87
N GLY A 74 1.83 2.96 3.48
CA GLY A 74 0.46 3.23 3.06
C GLY A 74 -0.12 4.50 3.68
N VAL A 75 -1.42 4.44 3.99
CA VAL A 75 -2.19 5.59 4.52
C VAL A 75 -1.56 6.19 5.78
N SER A 76 -0.99 5.36 6.65
CA SER A 76 -0.34 5.84 7.88
C SER A 76 0.86 6.73 7.57
N TYR A 77 1.65 6.38 6.55
CA TYR A 77 2.79 7.18 6.11
C TYR A 77 2.36 8.53 5.54
N GLU A 78 1.35 8.54 4.66
CA GLU A 78 0.80 9.78 4.09
C GLU A 78 0.24 10.72 5.17
N LEU A 79 -0.39 10.17 6.21
CA LEU A 79 -0.91 10.96 7.33
C LEU A 79 0.23 11.59 8.14
N ILE A 80 1.31 10.85 8.38
CA ILE A 80 2.49 11.36 9.08
C ILE A 80 3.17 12.45 8.23
N GLU A 81 3.37 12.23 6.94
CA GLU A 81 3.96 13.20 6.03
C GLU A 81 3.18 14.53 6.03
N LYS A 82 1.86 14.46 6.00
CA LYS A 82 1.00 15.66 6.08
C LYS A 82 1.01 16.35 7.44
N ALA A 83 1.21 15.59 8.52
CA ALA A 83 1.26 16.13 9.88
C ALA A 83 2.64 16.70 10.24
N LEU A 84 3.70 16.28 9.55
CA LEU A 84 5.08 16.60 9.91
C LEU A 84 5.36 18.12 9.97
N PRO A 85 4.93 18.97 9.00
CA PRO A 85 5.15 20.41 9.09
C PRO A 85 4.47 21.06 10.29
N MET A 86 3.32 20.54 10.71
CA MET A 86 2.61 21.04 11.89
C MET A 86 3.36 20.65 13.18
N ILE A 87 3.86 19.43 13.25
CA ILE A 87 4.69 18.95 14.37
C ILE A 87 5.99 19.77 14.45
N GLU A 88 6.68 19.97 13.33
CA GLU A 88 7.90 20.78 13.26
C GLU A 88 7.65 22.23 13.72
N GLY A 89 6.58 22.85 13.25
CA GLY A 89 6.20 24.19 13.67
C GLY A 89 5.97 24.29 15.18
N GLU A 90 5.26 23.32 15.77
CA GLU A 90 5.02 23.30 17.22
C GLU A 90 6.28 23.02 18.01
N VAL A 91 7.16 22.11 17.55
CA VAL A 91 8.48 21.89 18.16
C VAL A 91 9.28 23.19 18.18
N ASN A 92 9.34 23.90 17.06
CA ASN A 92 10.09 25.15 16.96
C ASN A 92 9.48 26.27 17.82
N ASN A 93 8.17 26.32 17.98
CA ASN A 93 7.51 27.25 18.91
C ASN A 93 7.94 27.00 20.36
N ILE A 94 8.13 25.73 20.74
CA ILE A 94 8.60 25.35 22.06
C ILE A 94 10.08 25.70 22.23
N LEU A 95 10.92 25.28 21.26
CA LEU A 95 12.37 25.48 21.32
C LEU A 95 12.74 26.96 21.36
N ALA A 96 12.07 27.83 20.60
CA ALA A 96 12.32 29.27 20.56
C ALA A 96 12.17 29.97 21.94
N GLN A 97 11.44 29.35 22.88
CA GLN A 97 11.27 29.87 24.23
C GLN A 97 12.36 29.42 25.21
N ILE A 98 13.20 28.46 24.81
CA ILE A 98 14.12 27.75 25.72
C ILE A 98 15.56 27.84 25.25
N VAL A 99 15.80 27.77 23.93
CA VAL A 99 17.13 27.65 23.31
C VAL A 99 17.24 28.48 22.03
N ASP A 100 18.48 28.65 21.53
CA ASP A 100 18.80 29.46 20.36
C ASP A 100 18.81 28.67 19.04
N PHE A 101 18.46 27.38 19.08
CA PHE A 101 18.42 26.53 17.89
C PHE A 101 16.98 26.11 17.57
N GLY A 102 16.76 25.83 16.30
CA GLY A 102 15.53 25.20 15.81
C GLY A 102 15.71 23.72 15.46
N MET A 103 14.62 23.10 15.04
CA MET A 103 14.60 21.74 14.56
C MET A 103 13.99 21.68 13.16
N GLN A 104 14.55 20.79 12.33
CA GLN A 104 14.01 20.42 11.05
C GLN A 104 13.77 18.92 11.03
N LEU A 105 12.57 18.53 10.59
CA LEU A 105 12.15 17.13 10.47
C LEU A 105 12.06 16.75 8.99
N GLU A 106 12.76 15.72 8.58
CA GLU A 106 12.75 15.23 7.20
C GLU A 106 12.34 13.77 7.16
N ILE A 107 11.53 13.44 6.16
CA ILE A 107 11.19 12.07 5.84
C ILE A 107 12.19 11.55 4.79
N ASP A 108 12.87 10.46 5.12
CA ASP A 108 13.73 9.72 4.21
C ASP A 108 13.24 8.26 4.13
N GLY A 109 12.47 7.99 3.11
CA GLY A 109 11.82 6.68 2.93
C GLY A 109 10.91 6.36 4.12
N LYS A 110 11.34 5.44 5.00
CA LYS A 110 10.55 4.97 6.16
C LYS A 110 10.89 5.66 7.48
N ASN A 111 11.90 6.51 7.48
CA ASN A 111 12.43 7.13 8.68
C ASN A 111 12.11 8.62 8.72
N ILE A 112 11.89 9.12 9.92
CA ILE A 112 11.84 10.55 10.19
C ILE A 112 13.17 10.92 10.85
N ASN A 113 13.95 11.73 10.17
CA ASN A 113 15.24 12.23 10.65
C ASN A 113 15.04 13.60 11.26
N ALA A 114 15.63 13.82 12.44
CA ALA A 114 15.60 15.10 13.12
C ALA A 114 16.97 15.76 13.06
N TYR A 115 16.98 17.03 12.69
CA TYR A 115 18.19 17.85 12.62
C TYR A 115 18.01 19.10 13.47
N LEU A 116 19.08 19.50 14.19
CA LEU A 116 19.14 20.80 14.84
C LEU A 116 19.69 21.83 13.87
N VAL A 117 19.11 23.03 13.91
CA VAL A 117 19.43 24.12 12.99
C VAL A 117 19.93 25.32 13.80
N TYR A 118 21.17 25.74 13.53
CA TYR A 118 21.83 26.92 14.10
C TYR A 118 22.13 27.90 12.96
N GLY A 119 21.25 28.85 12.73
CA GLY A 119 21.37 29.73 11.56
C GLY A 119 21.41 28.93 10.26
N ASP A 120 22.54 28.97 9.53
CA ASP A 120 22.75 28.25 8.28
C ASP A 120 23.31 26.84 8.44
N GLN A 121 23.62 26.42 9.68
CA GLN A 121 24.21 25.10 9.95
C GLN A 121 23.15 24.10 10.42
N ARG A 122 23.31 22.86 9.98
CA ARG A 122 22.41 21.76 10.28
C ARG A 122 23.19 20.52 10.77
N TRP A 123 22.77 19.95 11.90
CA TRP A 123 23.41 18.80 12.54
C TRP A 123 22.38 17.72 12.83
N SER A 124 22.73 16.47 12.54
CA SER A 124 21.87 15.35 12.96
C SER A 124 21.73 15.33 14.47
N LEU A 125 20.53 15.11 14.98
CA LEU A 125 20.25 15.05 16.42
C LEU A 125 21.11 14.02 17.15
N GLU A 126 21.52 12.95 16.48
CA GLU A 126 22.39 11.92 17.04
C GLU A 126 23.80 12.42 17.34
N MET A 127 24.27 13.45 16.63
CA MET A 127 25.60 14.05 16.78
C MET A 127 25.62 15.20 17.78
N CYS A 128 24.47 15.60 18.30
CA CYS A 128 24.31 16.72 19.20
C CYS A 128 24.66 16.35 20.66
N SER A 129 24.88 17.36 21.51
CA SER A 129 25.18 17.18 22.94
C SER A 129 24.02 16.50 23.69
N GLY A 130 24.30 15.98 24.88
CA GLY A 130 23.28 15.36 25.74
C GLY A 130 22.15 16.31 26.09
N MET A 131 22.46 17.56 26.36
CA MET A 131 21.46 18.60 26.66
C MET A 131 20.58 18.92 25.46
N GLU A 132 21.17 19.13 24.27
CA GLU A 132 20.45 19.41 23.04
C GLU A 132 19.49 18.27 22.71
N ARG A 133 19.95 17.02 22.81
CA ARG A 133 19.11 15.83 22.60
C ARG A 133 17.97 15.73 23.62
N PHE A 134 18.24 16.06 24.89
CA PHE A 134 17.23 16.02 25.95
C PHE A 134 16.13 17.05 25.71
N ILE A 135 16.49 18.33 25.50
CA ILE A 135 15.53 19.42 25.26
C ILE A 135 14.73 19.17 23.99
N SER A 136 15.41 18.78 22.92
CA SER A 136 14.76 18.45 21.64
C SER A 136 13.80 17.29 21.76
N GLY A 137 14.21 16.22 22.43
CA GLY A 137 13.36 15.04 22.66
C GLY A 137 12.12 15.38 23.51
N LEU A 138 12.27 16.27 24.48
CA LEU A 138 11.15 16.73 25.29
C LEU A 138 10.20 17.64 24.50
N ALA A 139 10.77 18.58 23.71
CA ALA A 139 10.00 19.46 22.83
C ALA A 139 9.16 18.66 21.81
N ILE A 140 9.73 17.62 21.20
CA ILE A 140 8.99 16.72 20.31
C ILE A 140 7.82 16.05 21.05
N ARG A 141 8.04 15.52 22.25
CA ARG A 141 6.97 14.86 23.03
C ARG A 141 5.83 15.82 23.37
N VAL A 142 6.16 17.03 23.82
CA VAL A 142 5.15 18.05 24.14
C VAL A 142 4.43 18.49 22.87
N ALA A 143 5.14 18.73 21.77
CA ALA A 143 4.53 19.08 20.48
C ALA A 143 3.57 18.00 20.00
N LEU A 144 3.94 16.73 20.10
CA LEU A 144 3.05 15.60 19.75
C LEU A 144 1.78 15.58 20.61
N ILE A 145 1.89 15.85 21.91
CA ILE A 145 0.71 15.99 22.81
C ILE A 145 -0.17 17.16 22.37
N ASN A 146 0.43 18.26 21.92
CA ASN A 146 -0.30 19.45 21.50
C ASN A 146 -1.02 19.27 20.16
N VAL A 147 -0.41 18.55 19.24
CA VAL A 147 -0.92 18.32 17.87
C VAL A 147 -1.92 17.16 17.80
N CYS A 148 -1.79 16.16 18.69
CA CYS A 148 -2.68 15.02 18.63
C CYS A 148 -4.08 15.34 19.18
N ASN A 149 -5.11 14.71 18.58
CA ASN A 149 -6.51 14.87 19.01
C ASN A 149 -6.90 13.97 20.19
N LEU A 150 -5.92 13.45 20.95
CA LEU A 150 -6.16 12.65 22.14
C LEU A 150 -6.39 13.53 23.37
N PRO A 151 -7.09 13.03 24.42
CA PRO A 151 -7.21 13.73 25.68
C PRO A 151 -5.83 14.09 26.24
N ARG A 152 -5.64 15.34 26.56
CA ARG A 152 -4.36 15.85 27.09
C ARG A 152 -4.17 15.42 28.54
N PRO A 153 -3.04 14.79 28.91
CA PRO A 153 -2.71 14.60 30.31
C PRO A 153 -2.39 15.96 30.94
N ASN A 154 -2.80 16.14 32.18
CA ASN A 154 -2.46 17.35 32.97
C ASN A 154 -1.21 17.18 33.84
N PHE A 155 -0.47 16.08 33.64
CA PHE A 155 0.78 15.78 34.33
C PHE A 155 1.84 15.28 33.36
N LEU A 156 3.10 15.53 33.70
CA LEU A 156 4.27 15.03 32.96
C LEU A 156 5.25 14.39 33.95
N VAL A 157 5.68 13.18 33.69
CA VAL A 157 6.70 12.46 34.46
C VAL A 157 7.98 12.41 33.64
N ILE A 158 9.06 12.95 34.20
CA ILE A 158 10.39 12.88 33.61
C ILE A 158 11.25 12.03 34.54
N ASP A 159 11.58 10.83 34.10
CA ASP A 159 12.48 9.92 34.80
C ASP A 159 13.86 10.00 34.18
N GLU A 160 14.83 10.51 34.94
CA GLU A 160 16.20 10.80 34.51
C GLU A 160 16.31 11.81 33.33
N GLY A 161 17.51 12.13 32.91
CA GLY A 161 17.78 13.03 31.80
C GLY A 161 18.49 14.32 32.20
N PHE A 162 18.46 14.67 33.47
CA PHE A 162 19.12 15.88 33.96
C PHE A 162 20.62 15.66 34.27
N GLY A 163 21.06 14.40 34.32
CA GLY A 163 22.48 14.07 34.61
C GLY A 163 23.48 14.43 33.49
N THR A 164 22.98 14.82 32.32
CA THR A 164 23.80 15.27 31.18
C THR A 164 23.89 16.78 31.06
N LEU A 165 23.39 17.52 32.07
CA LEU A 165 23.26 18.97 32.04
C LEU A 165 24.43 19.60 32.86
N ASP A 166 25.18 20.40 32.19
CA ASP A 166 26.25 21.21 32.81
C ASP A 166 25.68 22.47 33.48
N SER A 167 26.42 23.04 34.40
CA SER A 167 26.05 24.27 35.11
C SER A 167 25.82 25.47 34.18
N GLU A 168 26.38 25.46 32.97
CA GLU A 168 26.20 26.51 31.95
C GLU A 168 24.80 26.47 31.34
N ASN A 169 24.11 25.33 31.40
CA ASN A 169 22.80 25.10 30.81
C ASN A 169 21.61 25.29 31.78
N LEU A 170 21.88 25.76 33.01
CA LEU A 170 20.85 25.99 34.05
C LEU A 170 19.79 26.99 33.61
N GLN A 171 20.14 27.99 32.81
CA GLN A 171 19.19 28.99 32.33
C GLN A 171 18.17 28.35 31.39
N SER A 172 18.61 27.54 30.44
CA SER A 172 17.73 26.80 29.51
C SER A 172 16.80 25.83 30.25
N LEU A 173 17.30 25.19 31.31
CA LEU A 173 16.49 24.37 32.21
C LEU A 173 15.41 25.17 32.93
N PHE A 174 15.73 26.33 33.45
CA PHE A 174 14.75 27.18 34.11
C PHE A 174 13.67 27.63 33.15
N MET A 175 14.03 28.01 31.93
CA MET A 175 13.08 28.37 30.86
C MET A 175 12.20 27.18 30.49
N LEU A 176 12.80 25.98 30.34
CA LEU A 176 12.08 24.74 30.09
C LEU A 176 11.03 24.45 31.18
N PHE A 177 11.42 24.49 32.46
CA PHE A 177 10.47 24.25 33.54
C PHE A 177 9.37 25.31 33.61
N THR A 178 9.73 26.56 33.34
CA THR A 178 8.76 27.67 33.28
C THR A 178 7.74 27.43 32.19
N TYR A 179 8.19 26.99 31.01
CA TYR A 179 7.31 26.60 29.91
C TYR A 179 6.42 25.41 30.28
N LEU A 180 7.02 24.30 30.81
CA LEU A 180 6.26 23.09 31.18
C LEU A 180 5.16 23.38 32.21
N LYS A 181 5.41 24.27 33.17
CA LYS A 181 4.39 24.72 34.14
C LYS A 181 3.19 25.43 33.50
N THR A 182 3.35 25.98 32.28
CA THR A 182 2.22 26.54 31.54
C THR A 182 1.39 25.48 30.81
N GLN A 183 1.99 24.32 30.60
CA GLN A 183 1.38 23.22 29.83
C GLN A 183 0.76 22.13 30.71
N PHE A 184 1.28 21.92 31.90
CA PHE A 184 0.86 20.87 32.85
C PHE A 184 0.62 21.44 34.23
N ASP A 185 -0.38 20.92 34.92
CA ASP A 185 -0.73 21.34 36.30
C ASP A 185 0.19 20.68 37.34
N PHE A 186 0.73 19.48 37.00
CA PHE A 186 1.55 18.63 37.86
C PHE A 186 2.75 18.06 37.10
#